data_905dd59fb9256b62f946f2ada0f5ce1d
#
_entry.id   905dd59fb9256b62f946f2ada0f5ce1d
#
_cell.length_a   1.000
_cell.length_b   1.000
_cell.length_c   1.000
_cell.angle_alpha   90.00
_cell.angle_beta   90.00
_cell.angle_gamma   90.00
#
_symmetry.space_group_name_H-M   'P 1'
#
loop_
_entity.id
_entity.type
_entity.pdbx_description
1 polymer ?
#
loop_
_entity_poly.entity_id
_entity_poly.type
_entity_poly.pdbx_seq_one_letter_code
_entity_poly.pdbx_strand_id
1 'polypeptide(L)'
;MDKSTQRLIAAGAILAPSLHTVTDLMEWLQGGFSPLQLWLNYLAFVPLSVVVLGLYAAQRPRISRLGLLGALGYGFAFVYFTHTTLLAIALGTPTYEALWAHLGRIYTAHGGLMILGGGAFGWATLRAGVVRRWTALLFLTGLAINLLLALLPAPDLLQILGTTVRNAGLVAMGWECWPRQVSREAVA
;
A
#
# COMPACT_ATOMS: atom_id res chain seq x y z
N MET A 1 -0.55 21.80 -5.94
CA MET A 1 -1.72 20.94 -5.70
C MET A 1 -2.68 21.70 -4.80
N ASP A 2 -3.96 21.74 -5.13
CA ASP A 2 -4.96 22.40 -4.31
C ASP A 2 -5.25 21.60 -3.02
N LYS A 3 -5.85 22.29 -2.00
CA LYS A 3 -6.09 21.69 -0.68
C LYS A 3 -7.11 20.54 -0.71
N SER A 4 -8.06 20.55 -1.66
CA SER A 4 -9.08 19.52 -1.78
C SER A 4 -8.44 18.22 -2.27
N THR A 5 -7.67 18.28 -3.36
CA THR A 5 -6.90 17.15 -3.90
C THR A 5 -5.93 16.58 -2.86
N GLN A 6 -5.25 17.48 -2.11
CA GLN A 6 -4.34 17.05 -1.05
C GLN A 6 -5.07 16.29 0.08
N ARG A 7 -6.27 16.75 0.48
CA ARG A 7 -7.10 16.04 1.46
C ARG A 7 -7.54 14.66 0.96
N LEU A 8 -7.96 14.58 -0.30
CA LEU A 8 -8.39 13.31 -0.90
C LEU A 8 -7.25 12.28 -0.92
N ILE A 9 -6.05 12.70 -1.34
CA ILE A 9 -4.86 11.86 -1.34
C ILE A 9 -4.51 11.41 0.10
N ALA A 10 -4.49 12.35 1.04
CA ALA A 10 -4.19 12.05 2.44
C ALA A 10 -5.21 11.08 3.04
N ALA A 11 -6.52 11.31 2.82
CA ALA A 11 -7.57 10.41 3.26
C ALA A 11 -7.42 9.01 2.64
N GLY A 12 -7.20 8.92 1.34
CA GLY A 12 -6.95 7.64 0.66
C GLY A 12 -5.73 6.91 1.21
N ALA A 13 -4.63 7.63 1.48
CA ALA A 13 -3.40 7.08 2.04
C ALA A 13 -3.56 6.61 3.51
N ILE A 14 -4.56 7.11 4.22
CA ILE A 14 -4.90 6.65 5.56
C ILE A 14 -5.88 5.48 5.50
N LEU A 15 -6.99 5.64 4.78
CA LEU A 15 -8.10 4.70 4.83
C LEU A 15 -7.80 3.38 4.10
N ALA A 16 -7.23 3.45 2.89
CA ALA A 16 -7.03 2.27 2.07
C ALA A 16 -6.01 1.27 2.68
N PRO A 17 -4.80 1.68 3.14
CA PRO A 17 -3.89 0.75 3.80
C PRO A 17 -4.41 0.26 5.15
N SER A 18 -5.17 1.10 5.89
CA SER A 18 -5.79 0.65 7.13
C SER A 18 -6.83 -0.44 6.89
N LEU A 19 -7.68 -0.27 5.88
CA LEU A 19 -8.67 -1.27 5.48
C LEU A 19 -8.00 -2.56 5.01
N HIS A 20 -6.92 -2.47 4.22
CA HIS A 20 -6.13 -3.62 3.80
C HIS A 20 -5.59 -4.41 5.01
N THR A 21 -5.03 -3.73 6.02
CA THR A 21 -4.58 -4.40 7.25
C THR A 21 -5.73 -5.12 7.97
N VAL A 22 -6.90 -4.52 8.03
CA VAL A 22 -8.09 -5.15 8.62
C VAL A 22 -8.50 -6.39 7.84
N THR A 23 -8.48 -6.35 6.52
CA THR A 23 -8.86 -7.50 5.67
C THR A 23 -7.88 -8.65 5.77
N ASP A 24 -6.57 -8.39 5.88
CA ASP A 24 -5.56 -9.42 6.11
C ASP A 24 -5.77 -10.11 7.47
N LEU A 25 -6.09 -9.33 8.51
CA LEU A 25 -6.40 -9.87 9.83
C LEU A 25 -7.70 -10.70 9.82
N MET A 26 -8.73 -10.25 9.09
CA MET A 26 -9.97 -11.01 8.92
C MET A 26 -9.71 -12.36 8.24
N GLU A 27 -8.92 -12.38 7.16
CA GLU A 27 -8.54 -13.61 6.44
C GLU A 27 -7.86 -14.60 7.39
N TRP A 28 -6.88 -14.14 8.14
CA TRP A 28 -6.16 -14.98 9.09
C TRP A 28 -7.05 -15.55 10.20
N LEU A 29 -7.90 -14.70 10.80
CA LEU A 29 -8.82 -15.13 11.87
C LEU A 29 -9.88 -16.14 11.40
N GLN A 30 -10.26 -16.06 10.13
CA GLN A 30 -11.27 -16.93 9.53
C GLN A 30 -10.67 -18.21 8.90
N GLY A 31 -9.34 -18.28 8.79
CA GLY A 31 -8.63 -19.39 8.15
C GLY A 31 -8.84 -19.44 6.63
N GLY A 32 -9.12 -18.29 6.00
CA GLY A 32 -9.30 -18.15 4.56
C GLY A 32 -10.21 -16.99 4.17
N PHE A 33 -10.61 -16.95 2.89
CA PHE A 33 -11.41 -15.88 2.33
C PHE A 33 -12.89 -15.99 2.73
N SER A 34 -13.50 -14.84 2.97
CA SER A 34 -14.96 -14.68 3.05
C SER A 34 -15.45 -13.62 2.07
N PRO A 35 -16.71 -13.68 1.63
CA PRO A 35 -17.25 -12.68 0.70
C PRO A 35 -17.09 -11.25 1.21
N LEU A 36 -17.36 -11.01 2.48
CA LEU A 36 -17.23 -9.67 3.09
C LEU A 36 -15.76 -9.22 3.08
N GLN A 37 -14.82 -10.08 3.50
CA GLN A 37 -13.39 -9.79 3.52
C GLN A 37 -12.88 -9.45 2.11
N LEU A 38 -13.24 -10.24 1.08
CA LEU A 38 -12.84 -10.00 -0.30
C LEU A 38 -13.38 -8.68 -0.85
N TRP A 39 -14.65 -8.33 -0.58
CA TRP A 39 -15.20 -7.04 -1.00
C TRP A 39 -14.53 -5.85 -0.30
N LEU A 40 -14.23 -5.96 0.98
CA LEU A 40 -13.49 -4.93 1.71
C LEU A 40 -12.05 -4.81 1.19
N ASN A 41 -11.40 -5.94 0.87
CA ASN A 41 -10.06 -5.96 0.27
C ASN A 41 -10.05 -5.30 -1.12
N TYR A 42 -11.06 -5.58 -1.95
CA TYR A 42 -11.25 -4.89 -3.22
C TYR A 42 -11.34 -3.37 -3.04
N LEU A 43 -12.16 -2.90 -2.08
CA LEU A 43 -12.31 -1.48 -1.76
C LEU A 43 -11.01 -0.85 -1.23
N ALA A 44 -10.14 -1.62 -0.58
CA ALA A 44 -8.82 -1.17 -0.15
C ALA A 44 -7.84 -1.06 -1.34
N PHE A 45 -7.83 -2.02 -2.25
CA PHE A 45 -6.85 -2.09 -3.35
C PHE A 45 -7.09 -1.06 -4.45
N VAL A 46 -8.36 -0.75 -4.77
CA VAL A 46 -8.69 0.25 -5.80
C VAL A 46 -8.02 1.60 -5.51
N PRO A 47 -8.17 2.22 -4.33
CA PRO A 47 -7.47 3.47 -4.04
C PRO A 47 -5.94 3.30 -3.95
N LEU A 48 -5.42 2.18 -3.44
CA LEU A 48 -3.98 1.94 -3.32
C LEU A 48 -3.27 2.03 -4.66
N SER A 49 -3.91 1.65 -5.77
CA SER A 49 -3.35 1.76 -7.12
C SER A 49 -3.00 3.19 -7.51
N VAL A 50 -3.67 4.21 -6.96
CA VAL A 50 -3.47 5.62 -7.30
C VAL A 50 -2.94 6.48 -6.16
N VAL A 51 -3.14 6.07 -4.91
CA VAL A 51 -2.74 6.83 -3.72
C VAL A 51 -1.24 7.11 -3.68
N VAL A 52 -0.41 6.14 -4.07
CA VAL A 52 1.05 6.31 -4.06
C VAL A 52 1.51 7.33 -5.10
N LEU A 53 0.82 7.42 -6.25
CA LEU A 53 1.02 8.52 -7.22
C LEU A 53 0.64 9.87 -6.62
N GLY A 54 -0.44 9.92 -5.85
CA GLY A 54 -0.84 11.11 -5.11
C GLY A 54 0.21 11.53 -4.07
N LEU A 55 0.73 10.57 -3.29
CA LEU A 55 1.82 10.81 -2.34
C LEU A 55 3.10 11.29 -3.03
N TYR A 56 3.42 10.75 -4.23
CA TYR A 56 4.50 11.28 -5.05
C TYR A 56 4.24 12.74 -5.42
N ALA A 57 3.05 13.05 -5.95
CA ALA A 57 2.69 14.41 -6.35
C ALA A 57 2.78 15.41 -5.18
N ALA A 58 2.37 15.00 -3.98
CA ALA A 58 2.46 15.82 -2.77
C ALA A 58 3.91 16.15 -2.34
N GLN A 59 4.89 15.36 -2.78
CA GLN A 59 6.31 15.55 -2.48
C GLN A 59 7.07 16.35 -3.55
N ARG A 60 6.42 16.69 -4.67
CA ARG A 60 7.03 17.53 -5.71
C ARG A 60 7.31 18.95 -5.18
N PRO A 61 8.39 19.64 -5.63
CA PRO A 61 9.39 19.19 -6.61
C PRO A 61 10.56 18.37 -6.03
N ARG A 62 10.60 18.10 -4.72
CA ARG A 62 11.77 17.53 -4.01
C ARG A 62 12.00 16.05 -4.30
N ILE A 63 10.93 15.29 -4.57
CA ILE A 63 11.05 13.86 -4.89
C ILE A 63 11.55 13.67 -6.33
N SER A 64 12.45 12.70 -6.51
CA SER A 64 13.11 12.42 -7.81
C SER A 64 12.21 11.66 -8.78
N ARG A 65 12.65 11.53 -10.06
CA ARG A 65 11.99 10.70 -11.07
C ARG A 65 11.96 9.21 -10.70
N LEU A 66 12.93 8.73 -9.90
CA LEU A 66 12.89 7.38 -9.35
C LEU A 66 11.63 7.17 -8.51
N GLY A 67 11.21 8.18 -7.73
CA GLY A 67 9.96 8.14 -6.98
C GLY A 67 8.72 8.02 -7.87
N LEU A 68 8.72 8.66 -9.06
CA LEU A 68 7.64 8.50 -10.04
C LEU A 68 7.58 7.06 -10.57
N LEU A 69 8.72 6.54 -11.03
CA LEU A 69 8.78 5.16 -11.53
C LEU A 69 8.37 4.15 -10.44
N GLY A 70 8.82 4.38 -9.21
CA GLY A 70 8.43 3.57 -8.07
C GLY A 70 6.93 3.63 -7.78
N ALA A 71 6.34 4.83 -7.78
CA ALA A 71 4.90 5.01 -7.56
C ALA A 71 4.06 4.38 -8.66
N LEU A 72 4.49 4.48 -9.93
CA LEU A 72 3.84 3.82 -11.07
C LEU A 72 3.92 2.31 -10.95
N GLY A 73 5.11 1.74 -10.66
CA GLY A 73 5.29 0.29 -10.52
C GLY A 73 4.48 -0.29 -9.37
N TYR A 74 4.49 0.39 -8.21
CA TYR A 74 3.69 -0.01 -7.06
C TYR A 74 2.18 0.07 -7.34
N GLY A 75 1.73 1.19 -7.93
CA GLY A 75 0.33 1.36 -8.31
C GLY A 75 -0.13 0.31 -9.31
N PHE A 76 0.69 0.01 -10.33
CA PHE A 76 0.38 -1.02 -11.31
C PHE A 76 0.26 -2.42 -10.68
N ALA A 77 1.12 -2.77 -9.71
CA ALA A 77 0.98 -4.01 -8.96
C ALA A 77 -0.38 -4.08 -8.24
N PHE A 78 -0.86 -2.97 -7.65
CA PHE A 78 -2.17 -2.92 -7.01
C PHE A 78 -3.35 -2.94 -7.98
N VAL A 79 -3.22 -2.44 -9.21
CA VAL A 79 -4.21 -2.69 -10.28
C VAL A 79 -4.38 -4.19 -10.50
N TYR A 80 -3.28 -4.92 -10.58
CA TYR A 80 -3.32 -6.37 -10.74
C TYR A 80 -3.92 -7.08 -9.51
N PHE A 81 -3.53 -6.70 -8.29
CA PHE A 81 -4.10 -7.29 -7.06
C PHE A 81 -5.60 -6.99 -6.93
N THR A 82 -6.06 -5.84 -7.38
CA THR A 82 -7.49 -5.56 -7.50
C THR A 82 -8.19 -6.57 -8.43
N HIS A 83 -7.58 -6.87 -9.58
CA HIS A 83 -8.07 -7.89 -10.51
C HIS A 83 -8.09 -9.29 -9.87
N THR A 84 -7.02 -9.68 -9.15
CA THR A 84 -6.97 -11.00 -8.49
C THR A 84 -8.02 -11.16 -7.41
N THR A 85 -8.35 -10.08 -6.68
CA THR A 85 -9.43 -10.08 -5.70
C THR A 85 -10.80 -10.27 -6.36
N LEU A 86 -11.06 -9.60 -7.49
CA LEU A 86 -12.28 -9.83 -8.27
C LEU A 86 -12.37 -11.27 -8.79
N LEU A 87 -11.25 -11.84 -9.22
CA LEU A 87 -11.17 -13.22 -9.65
C LEU A 87 -11.49 -14.18 -8.50
N ALA A 88 -10.95 -13.94 -7.30
CA ALA A 88 -11.26 -14.74 -6.12
C ALA A 88 -12.76 -14.68 -5.77
N ILE A 89 -13.40 -13.52 -5.89
CA ILE A 89 -14.84 -13.35 -5.71
C ILE A 89 -15.62 -14.15 -6.77
N ALA A 90 -15.25 -14.01 -8.05
CA ALA A 90 -15.95 -14.66 -9.17
C ALA A 90 -15.86 -16.18 -9.12
N LEU A 91 -14.73 -16.73 -8.69
CA LEU A 91 -14.48 -18.17 -8.59
C LEU A 91 -14.92 -18.78 -7.26
N GLY A 92 -15.26 -17.96 -6.25
CA GLY A 92 -15.52 -18.43 -4.89
C GLY A 92 -14.30 -19.12 -4.27
N THR A 93 -13.10 -18.60 -4.55
CA THR A 93 -11.84 -19.19 -4.10
C THR A 93 -11.74 -19.14 -2.57
N PRO A 94 -11.45 -20.27 -1.88
CA PRO A 94 -11.57 -20.31 -0.42
C PRO A 94 -10.32 -19.78 0.31
N THR A 95 -9.14 -19.87 -0.30
CA THR A 95 -7.87 -19.48 0.36
C THR A 95 -6.89 -18.84 -0.62
N TYR A 96 -5.87 -18.23 -0.05
CA TYR A 96 -4.76 -17.62 -0.80
C TYR A 96 -3.98 -18.68 -1.62
N GLU A 97 -3.74 -19.87 -1.07
CA GLU A 97 -3.02 -20.95 -1.76
C GLU A 97 -3.78 -21.41 -3.00
N ALA A 98 -5.11 -21.57 -2.88
CA ALA A 98 -5.96 -21.93 -4.02
C ALA A 98 -5.95 -20.85 -5.10
N LEU A 99 -5.99 -19.57 -4.72
CA LEU A 99 -5.87 -18.45 -5.63
C LEU A 99 -4.50 -18.43 -6.33
N TRP A 100 -3.42 -18.60 -5.59
CA TRP A 100 -2.07 -18.63 -6.13
C TRP A 100 -1.84 -19.82 -7.07
N ALA A 101 -2.35 -21.00 -6.73
CA ALA A 101 -2.28 -22.16 -7.61
C ALA A 101 -2.94 -21.88 -8.97
N HIS A 102 -4.03 -21.09 -8.99
CA HIS A 102 -4.71 -20.68 -10.21
C HIS A 102 -3.93 -19.61 -11.01
N LEU A 103 -3.34 -18.62 -10.35
CA LEU A 103 -2.66 -17.49 -10.98
C LEU A 103 -1.20 -17.79 -11.36
N GLY A 104 -0.54 -18.67 -10.62
CA GLY A 104 0.82 -19.12 -10.88
C GLY A 104 1.87 -18.00 -10.89
N ARG A 105 2.84 -18.10 -11.83
CA ARG A 105 4.00 -17.21 -11.88
C ARG A 105 3.67 -15.74 -12.11
N ILE A 106 2.52 -15.42 -12.69
CA ILE A 106 2.15 -14.04 -12.95
C ILE A 106 1.86 -13.28 -11.64
N TYR A 107 1.31 -13.97 -10.64
CA TYR A 107 1.13 -13.41 -9.31
C TYR A 107 2.47 -13.07 -8.64
N THR A 108 3.44 -13.99 -8.72
CA THR A 108 4.81 -13.77 -8.21
C THR A 108 5.50 -12.59 -8.90
N ALA A 109 5.33 -12.45 -10.24
CA ALA A 109 5.90 -11.32 -10.98
C ALA A 109 5.35 -9.98 -10.50
N HIS A 110 4.04 -9.88 -10.21
CA HIS A 110 3.43 -8.65 -9.70
C HIS A 110 3.81 -8.38 -8.24
N GLY A 111 4.00 -9.43 -7.42
CA GLY A 111 4.61 -9.30 -6.10
C GLY A 111 6.03 -8.71 -6.17
N GLY A 112 6.85 -9.21 -7.09
CA GLY A 112 8.18 -8.64 -7.37
C GLY A 112 8.12 -7.18 -7.82
N LEU A 113 7.19 -6.84 -8.70
CA LEU A 113 6.98 -5.46 -9.14
C LEU A 113 6.55 -4.55 -7.98
N MET A 114 5.68 -5.03 -7.07
CA MET A 114 5.29 -4.31 -5.85
C MET A 114 6.52 -4.00 -4.97
N ILE A 115 7.38 -4.97 -4.76
CA ILE A 115 8.60 -4.80 -3.94
C ILE A 115 9.57 -3.80 -4.60
N LEU A 116 9.86 -3.95 -5.89
CA LEU A 116 10.76 -3.05 -6.62
C LEU A 116 10.19 -1.64 -6.73
N GLY A 117 8.93 -1.51 -7.11
CA GLY A 117 8.23 -0.22 -7.19
C GLY A 117 8.13 0.47 -5.85
N GLY A 118 7.69 -0.25 -4.82
CA GLY A 118 7.61 0.26 -3.46
C GLY A 118 8.98 0.63 -2.90
N GLY A 119 10.00 -0.18 -3.11
CA GLY A 119 11.38 0.10 -2.72
C GLY A 119 11.92 1.39 -3.35
N ALA A 120 11.72 1.55 -4.67
CA ALA A 120 12.12 2.76 -5.40
C ALA A 120 11.37 4.02 -4.90
N PHE A 121 10.05 3.90 -4.68
CA PHE A 121 9.24 5.00 -4.12
C PHE A 121 9.67 5.35 -2.69
N GLY A 122 9.77 4.37 -1.80
CA GLY A 122 10.16 4.57 -0.41
C GLY A 122 11.55 5.17 -0.27
N TRP A 123 12.51 4.69 -1.06
CA TRP A 123 13.86 5.26 -1.11
C TRP A 123 13.87 6.71 -1.59
N ALA A 124 13.15 7.01 -2.67
CA ALA A 124 13.04 8.36 -3.20
C ALA A 124 12.35 9.30 -2.19
N THR A 125 11.32 8.83 -1.48
CA THR A 125 10.64 9.55 -0.40
C THR A 125 11.61 9.85 0.76
N LEU A 126 12.39 8.87 1.18
CA LEU A 126 13.40 9.04 2.23
C LEU A 126 14.44 10.10 1.86
N ARG A 127 14.88 10.11 0.59
CA ARG A 127 15.85 11.08 0.06
C ARG A 127 15.25 12.47 -0.14
N ALA A 128 13.98 12.56 -0.48
CA ALA A 128 13.28 13.84 -0.68
C ALA A 128 13.14 14.63 0.64
N GLY A 129 12.98 13.94 1.78
CA GLY A 129 12.87 14.57 3.10
C GLY A 129 11.69 15.54 3.24
N VAL A 130 10.59 15.30 2.50
CA VAL A 130 9.35 16.09 2.59
C VAL A 130 8.50 15.60 3.77
N VAL A 131 8.41 14.29 3.92
CA VAL A 131 7.81 13.63 5.08
C VAL A 131 8.89 13.19 6.05
N ARG A 132 8.54 12.92 7.30
CA ARG A 132 9.51 12.47 8.32
C ARG A 132 10.13 11.15 7.89
N ARG A 133 11.44 11.01 8.12
CA ARG A 133 12.20 9.82 7.69
C ARG A 133 11.63 8.50 8.20
N TRP A 134 11.12 8.47 9.43
CA TRP A 134 10.58 7.26 10.02
C TRP A 134 9.37 6.70 9.26
N THR A 135 8.56 7.53 8.60
CA THR A 135 7.41 7.07 7.81
C THR A 135 7.86 6.28 6.57
N ALA A 136 8.88 6.80 5.87
CA ALA A 136 9.49 6.10 4.74
C ALA A 136 10.25 4.84 5.19
N LEU A 137 10.90 4.87 6.34
CA LEU A 137 11.59 3.70 6.91
C LEU A 137 10.58 2.61 7.30
N LEU A 138 9.45 2.93 7.94
CA LEU A 138 8.39 1.95 8.21
C LEU A 138 7.90 1.27 6.94
N PHE A 139 7.61 2.06 5.90
CA PHE A 139 7.18 1.53 4.62
C PHE A 139 8.22 0.57 4.01
N LEU A 140 9.49 0.97 3.98
CA LEU A 140 10.59 0.15 3.46
C LEU A 140 10.84 -1.10 4.32
N THR A 141 10.76 -0.98 5.64
CA THR A 141 10.91 -2.12 6.56
C THR A 141 9.82 -3.15 6.33
N GLY A 142 8.56 -2.72 6.21
CA GLY A 142 7.46 -3.64 5.91
C GLY A 142 7.62 -4.33 4.57
N LEU A 143 8.09 -3.63 3.53
CA LEU A 143 8.42 -4.25 2.24
C LEU A 143 9.57 -5.26 2.37
N ALA A 144 10.61 -4.94 3.13
CA ALA A 144 11.73 -5.86 3.35
C ALA A 144 11.29 -7.11 4.12
N ILE A 145 10.42 -6.97 5.12
CA ILE A 145 9.83 -8.10 5.84
C ILE A 145 9.02 -8.97 4.87
N ASN A 146 8.12 -8.38 4.07
CA ASN A 146 7.33 -9.15 3.10
C ASN A 146 8.21 -9.87 2.08
N LEU A 147 9.30 -9.25 1.60
CA LEU A 147 10.25 -9.89 0.69
C LEU A 147 10.96 -11.07 1.36
N LEU A 148 11.48 -10.91 2.57
CA LEU A 148 12.17 -11.96 3.29
C LEU A 148 11.24 -13.16 3.55
N LEU A 149 10.00 -12.89 3.95
CA LEU A 149 9.02 -13.93 4.25
C LEU A 149 8.47 -14.60 2.98
N ALA A 150 8.50 -13.94 1.82
CA ALA A 150 8.18 -14.56 0.54
C ALA A 150 9.26 -15.57 0.08
N LEU A 151 10.47 -15.47 0.62
CA LEU A 151 11.61 -16.36 0.29
C LEU A 151 11.81 -17.47 1.34
N LEU A 152 11.16 -17.39 2.48
CA LEU A 152 11.31 -18.31 3.59
C LEU A 152 9.98 -18.97 3.95
N PRO A 153 9.97 -20.25 4.36
CA PRO A 153 8.77 -20.87 4.91
C PRO A 153 8.46 -20.19 6.27
N ALA A 154 7.46 -19.34 6.29
CA ALA A 154 7.10 -18.56 7.46
C ALA A 154 5.59 -18.62 7.72
N PRO A 155 5.13 -18.59 8.98
CA PRO A 155 3.72 -18.52 9.32
C PRO A 155 3.05 -17.27 8.72
N ASP A 156 1.79 -17.40 8.27
CA ASP A 156 1.01 -16.31 7.65
C ASP A 156 0.92 -15.06 8.54
N LEU A 157 0.87 -15.25 9.86
CA LEU A 157 0.87 -14.13 10.81
C LEU A 157 2.06 -13.18 10.63
N LEU A 158 3.25 -13.70 10.27
CA LEU A 158 4.42 -12.87 10.03
C LEU A 158 4.27 -12.07 8.73
N GLN A 159 3.62 -12.64 7.70
CA GLN A 159 3.29 -11.92 6.46
C GLN A 159 2.35 -10.74 6.76
N ILE A 160 1.33 -10.96 7.58
CA ILE A 160 0.40 -9.91 8.02
C ILE A 160 1.13 -8.82 8.79
N LEU A 161 2.07 -9.17 9.68
CA LEU A 161 2.88 -8.19 10.40
C LEU A 161 3.72 -7.33 9.44
N GLY A 162 4.37 -7.95 8.44
CA GLY A 162 5.11 -7.22 7.40
C GLY A 162 4.22 -6.25 6.63
N THR A 163 3.04 -6.70 6.21
CA THR A 163 2.03 -5.88 5.53
C THR A 163 1.54 -4.74 6.43
N THR A 164 1.27 -5.02 7.72
CA THR A 164 0.85 -4.02 8.70
C THR A 164 1.89 -2.92 8.88
N VAL A 165 3.17 -3.27 9.01
CA VAL A 165 4.27 -2.30 9.13
C VAL A 165 4.39 -1.44 7.85
N ARG A 166 4.30 -2.06 6.68
CA ARG A 166 4.28 -1.35 5.39
C ARG A 166 3.10 -0.38 5.30
N ASN A 167 1.91 -0.84 5.63
CA ASN A 167 0.68 -0.05 5.59
C ASN A 167 0.72 1.10 6.62
N ALA A 168 1.26 0.87 7.81
CA ALA A 168 1.49 1.94 8.80
C ALA A 168 2.40 3.05 8.26
N GLY A 169 3.41 2.71 7.46
CA GLY A 169 4.25 3.68 6.76
C GLY A 169 3.45 4.56 5.78
N LEU A 170 2.53 3.96 4.99
CA LEU A 170 1.65 4.70 4.07
C LEU A 170 0.65 5.60 4.82
N VAL A 171 0.04 5.07 5.89
CA VAL A 171 -0.87 5.84 6.77
C VAL A 171 -0.16 7.04 7.35
N ALA A 172 1.06 6.86 7.86
CA ALA A 172 1.85 7.94 8.42
C ALA A 172 2.25 8.99 7.37
N MET A 173 2.60 8.59 6.14
CA MET A 173 2.83 9.52 5.03
C MET A 173 1.56 10.29 4.69
N GLY A 174 0.41 9.63 4.65
CA GLY A 174 -0.89 10.27 4.43
C GLY A 174 -1.20 11.31 5.49
N TRP A 175 -0.96 10.99 6.75
CA TRP A 175 -1.14 11.91 7.87
C TRP A 175 -0.26 13.16 7.77
N GLU A 176 0.98 13.00 7.38
CA GLU A 176 1.90 14.14 7.19
C GLU A 176 1.57 14.98 5.96
N CYS A 177 0.96 14.38 4.94
CA CYS A 177 0.46 15.09 3.77
C CYS A 177 -0.89 15.78 4.03
N TRP A 178 -1.53 15.59 5.19
CA TRP A 178 -2.79 16.26 5.51
C TRP A 178 -2.58 17.79 5.57
N PRO A 179 -3.39 18.60 4.86
CA PRO A 179 -3.23 20.04 4.84
C PRO A 179 -3.56 20.63 6.23
N ARG A 180 -2.56 21.22 6.87
CA ARG A 180 -2.74 21.90 8.14
C ARG A 180 -3.54 23.18 7.94
N GLN A 181 -4.49 23.46 8.81
CA GLN A 181 -5.11 24.77 8.87
C GLN A 181 -4.06 25.75 9.38
N VAL A 182 -3.69 26.72 8.55
CA VAL A 182 -2.94 27.89 9.04
C VAL A 182 -3.95 28.68 9.86
N SER A 183 -3.78 28.70 11.18
CA SER A 183 -4.56 29.58 12.05
C SER A 183 -4.35 31.01 11.58
N ARG A 184 -5.44 31.70 11.24
CA ARG A 184 -5.43 33.11 10.79
C ARG A 184 -5.08 34.12 11.92
N GLU A 185 -4.73 33.62 13.10
CA GLU A 185 -4.49 34.45 14.29
C GLU A 185 -3.07 35.08 14.36
N ALA A 186 -2.20 34.85 13.36
CA ALA A 186 -0.84 35.41 13.37
C ALA A 186 -0.70 36.69 12.52
N VAL A 187 -1.77 37.31 12.07
CA VAL A 187 -1.77 38.54 11.26
C VAL A 187 -2.82 39.54 11.80
N ALA A 188 -2.84 39.77 13.09
CA ALA A 188 -3.55 40.88 13.71
C ALA A 188 -2.58 41.70 14.57
#